data_962db0e60bf2ca54fcd90dfc4634eede
#
_entry.id   962db0e60bf2ca54fcd90dfc4634eede
#
_cell.length_a   1.000
_cell.length_b   1.000
_cell.length_c   1.000
_cell.angle_alpha   90.00
_cell.angle_beta   90.00
_cell.angle_gamma   90.00
#
_symmetry.space_group_name_H-M   'P 1'
#
loop_
_entity.id
_entity.type
_entity.pdbx_description
1 polymer ?
#
loop_
_entity_poly.entity_id
_entity_poly.type
_entity_poly.pdbx_seq_one_letter_code
_entity_poly.pdbx_strand_id
1 'polypeptide(L)'
;MSGVANPYRYQYEHIAASQTAQVLGGTGAVGDYIHRLVCTVSTALTSTVQIIDGTGAGILTHTLLPAAVGGGIGVYNIELNVVSANGAWKITTGAGVEVMAVGIFTQ
;
A
#
# COMPACT_ATOMS: atom_id res chain seq x y z
N MET A 1 -8.77 23.25 15.78
CA MET A 1 -8.17 22.71 15.50
C MET A 1 -8.19 21.87 15.29
N SER A 2 -8.18 21.81 15.12
CA SER A 2 -8.02 21.07 14.95
C SER A 2 -7.50 20.39 14.63
N GLY A 3 -8.02 20.41 14.16
CA GLY A 3 -7.41 19.34 13.46
C GLY A 3 -5.98 19.28 13.66
N VAL A 4 -5.69 19.50 14.70
CA VAL A 4 -4.30 19.36 15.03
C VAL A 4 -3.86 17.99 14.57
N ALA A 5 -2.88 17.96 13.72
CA ALA A 5 -2.27 16.74 13.31
C ALA A 5 -1.72 16.06 14.56
N ASN A 6 -2.37 14.99 14.92
CA ASN A 6 -1.85 14.16 15.99
C ASN A 6 -0.75 13.29 15.38
N PRO A 7 0.51 13.42 15.79
CA PRO A 7 1.59 12.66 15.19
C PRO A 7 1.46 11.16 15.39
N TYR A 8 0.59 10.75 16.30
CA TYR A 8 0.36 9.32 16.55
C TYR A 8 -0.84 8.78 15.81
N ARG A 9 -1.52 9.62 15.04
CA ARG A 9 -2.63 9.18 14.22
C ARG A 9 -2.14 8.79 12.85
N TYR A 10 -2.49 7.58 12.46
CA TYR A 10 -2.25 7.15 11.10
C TYR A 10 -3.38 7.59 10.21
N GLN A 11 -3.02 7.82 8.96
CA GLN A 11 -3.97 8.01 7.88
C GLN A 11 -4.23 6.64 7.25
N TYR A 12 -5.26 6.57 6.45
CA TYR A 12 -5.46 5.40 5.60
C TYR A 12 -5.78 5.85 4.19
N GLU A 13 -5.48 4.98 3.24
CA GLU A 13 -5.84 5.20 1.86
C GLU A 13 -6.38 3.90 1.29
N HIS A 14 -7.50 4.02 0.56
CA HIS A 14 -8.11 2.88 -0.09
C HIS A 14 -7.51 2.73 -1.48
N ILE A 15 -7.07 1.53 -1.80
CA ILE A 15 -6.60 1.17 -3.13
C ILE A 15 -7.58 0.13 -3.67
N ALA A 16 -8.36 0.51 -4.68
CA ALA A 16 -9.30 -0.40 -5.31
C ALA A 16 -8.58 -1.51 -6.06
N ALA A 17 -9.32 -2.50 -6.49
CA ALA A 17 -8.78 -3.54 -7.35
C ALA A 17 -8.30 -2.94 -8.67
N SER A 18 -7.34 -3.61 -9.30
CA SER A 18 -6.84 -3.26 -10.64
C SER A 18 -6.20 -1.88 -10.73
N GLN A 19 -5.52 -1.46 -9.69
CA GLN A 19 -4.77 -0.20 -9.71
C GLN A 19 -3.31 -0.46 -10.03
N THR A 20 -2.71 0.44 -10.78
CA THR A 20 -1.29 0.38 -11.13
C THR A 20 -0.56 1.55 -10.49
N ALA A 21 0.38 1.25 -9.60
CA ALA A 21 1.26 2.23 -8.97
C ALA A 21 0.50 3.44 -8.40
N GLN A 22 -0.58 3.19 -7.67
CA GLN A 22 -1.33 4.27 -7.03
C GLN A 22 -0.48 4.89 -5.94
N VAL A 23 -0.26 6.20 -6.03
CA VAL A 23 0.51 6.96 -5.05
C VAL A 23 -0.28 7.03 -3.74
N LEU A 24 0.38 6.75 -2.62
CA LEU A 24 -0.23 6.91 -1.30
C LEU A 24 -0.08 8.36 -0.84
N GLY A 25 -1.20 8.95 -0.45
CA GLY A 25 -1.30 10.38 -0.18
C GLY A 25 -1.62 11.15 -1.44
N GLY A 26 -1.69 12.47 -1.34
CA GLY A 26 -1.94 13.33 -2.50
C GLY A 26 -0.77 13.34 -3.45
N THR A 27 0.43 13.48 -2.92
CA THR A 27 1.66 13.51 -3.73
C THR A 27 2.67 12.46 -3.31
N GLY A 28 2.68 12.11 -2.03
CA GLY A 28 3.71 11.25 -1.48
C GLY A 28 5.08 11.92 -1.47
N ALA A 29 6.01 11.39 -0.71
CA ALA A 29 7.37 11.90 -0.63
C ALA A 29 8.31 10.89 0.00
N VAL A 30 9.60 11.08 -0.19
CA VAL A 30 10.63 10.36 0.56
C VAL A 30 10.37 10.54 2.05
N GLY A 31 10.47 9.46 2.80
CA GLY A 31 10.26 9.49 4.24
C GLY A 31 8.82 9.23 4.67
N ASP A 32 7.90 9.09 3.75
CA ASP A 32 6.54 8.71 4.10
C ASP A 32 6.55 7.35 4.79
N TYR A 33 5.77 7.25 5.85
CA TYR A 33 5.75 6.06 6.69
C TYR A 33 4.56 5.19 6.33
N ILE A 34 4.83 3.90 6.07
CA ILE A 34 3.78 2.92 5.88
C ILE A 34 3.79 1.95 7.05
N HIS A 35 2.65 1.85 7.74
CA HIS A 35 2.52 0.99 8.91
C HIS A 35 2.15 -0.43 8.50
N ARG A 36 1.10 -0.57 7.71
CA ARG A 36 0.61 -1.87 7.28
C ARG A 36 -0.32 -1.75 6.08
N LEU A 37 -0.55 -2.88 5.46
CA LEU A 37 -1.59 -3.04 4.44
C LEU A 37 -2.60 -4.06 4.94
N VAL A 38 -3.87 -3.74 4.77
CA VAL A 38 -4.95 -4.69 5.00
C VAL A 38 -5.51 -5.05 3.63
N CYS A 39 -5.32 -6.29 3.22
CA CYS A 39 -5.67 -6.75 1.88
C CYS A 39 -6.91 -7.62 1.96
N THR A 40 -7.97 -7.25 1.26
CA THR A 40 -9.19 -8.04 1.18
C THR A 40 -9.22 -8.74 -0.17
N VAL A 41 -9.02 -10.06 -0.14
CA VAL A 41 -8.97 -10.88 -1.35
C VAL A 41 -10.33 -11.49 -1.61
N SER A 42 -10.90 -11.20 -2.76
CA SER A 42 -12.17 -11.76 -3.20
C SER A 42 -12.01 -12.83 -4.28
N THR A 43 -10.88 -12.82 -5.00
CA THR A 43 -10.59 -13.81 -6.04
C THR A 43 -9.10 -14.14 -5.99
N ALA A 44 -8.78 -15.36 -5.64
CA ALA A 44 -7.41 -15.76 -5.33
C ALA A 44 -6.42 -15.60 -6.49
N LEU A 45 -6.80 -16.03 -7.68
CA LEU A 45 -5.86 -16.06 -8.81
C LEU A 45 -5.51 -14.69 -9.39
N THR A 46 -6.20 -13.64 -8.96
CA THR A 46 -5.98 -12.28 -9.44
C THR A 46 -5.75 -11.30 -8.30
N SER A 47 -5.14 -11.77 -7.23
CA SER A 47 -5.03 -11.03 -5.98
C SER A 47 -3.64 -10.48 -5.70
N THR A 48 -2.83 -10.25 -6.74
CA THR A 48 -1.48 -9.73 -6.55
C THR A 48 -1.49 -8.36 -5.91
N VAL A 49 -0.64 -8.16 -4.91
CA VAL A 49 -0.39 -6.85 -4.30
C VAL A 49 1.11 -6.60 -4.31
N GLN A 50 1.51 -5.48 -4.90
CA GLN A 50 2.90 -5.07 -4.96
C GLN A 50 3.07 -3.69 -4.37
N ILE A 51 4.19 -3.45 -3.71
CA ILE A 51 4.55 -2.14 -3.19
C ILE A 51 5.80 -1.64 -3.89
N ILE A 52 5.80 -0.36 -4.22
CA ILE A 52 6.89 0.29 -4.94
C ILE A 52 7.38 1.48 -4.11
N ASP A 53 8.69 1.60 -3.94
CA ASP A 53 9.29 2.71 -3.22
C ASP A 53 9.86 3.72 -4.23
N GLY A 54 9.08 4.75 -4.52
CA GLY A 54 9.52 5.84 -5.38
C GLY A 54 9.36 5.58 -6.87
N THR A 55 10.14 6.31 -7.65
CA THR A 55 10.12 6.25 -9.12
C THR A 55 11.55 6.34 -9.66
N GLY A 56 11.71 5.96 -10.92
CA GLY A 56 12.97 6.11 -11.62
C GLY A 56 13.78 4.83 -11.65
N ALA A 57 14.99 4.96 -12.15
CA ALA A 57 15.89 3.81 -12.26
C ALA A 57 16.23 3.28 -10.87
N GLY A 58 16.23 1.98 -10.72
CA GLY A 58 16.59 1.35 -9.46
C GLY A 58 15.47 1.27 -8.44
N ILE A 59 14.25 1.64 -8.81
CA ILE A 59 13.12 1.49 -7.90
C ILE A 59 12.92 0.01 -7.58
N LEU A 60 12.55 -0.24 -6.33
CA LEU A 60 12.30 -1.60 -5.88
C LEU A 60 10.80 -1.85 -5.82
N THR A 61 10.39 -2.96 -6.45
CA THR A 61 9.02 -3.43 -6.40
C THR A 61 9.00 -4.74 -5.64
N HIS A 62 8.22 -4.79 -4.58
CA HIS A 62 8.09 -5.99 -3.76
C HIS A 62 6.70 -6.58 -3.91
N THR A 63 6.62 -7.87 -4.18
CA THR A 63 5.34 -8.56 -4.20
C THR A 63 5.04 -9.01 -2.78
N LEU A 64 4.03 -8.41 -2.18
CA LEU A 64 3.62 -8.71 -0.82
C LEU A 64 2.58 -9.83 -0.78
N LEU A 65 1.77 -9.92 -1.84
CA LEU A 65 0.73 -10.93 -1.94
C LEU A 65 0.78 -11.47 -3.36
N PRO A 66 1.21 -12.72 -3.54
CA PRO A 66 1.28 -13.30 -4.88
C PRO A 66 -0.11 -13.68 -5.40
N ALA A 67 -0.24 -13.79 -6.72
CA ALA A 67 -1.53 -14.04 -7.36
C ALA A 67 -2.19 -15.34 -6.91
N ALA A 68 -1.40 -16.38 -6.63
CA ALA A 68 -1.92 -17.68 -6.21
C ALA A 68 -1.73 -17.85 -4.71
N VAL A 69 -2.48 -17.08 -3.93
CA VAL A 69 -2.39 -17.15 -2.47
C VAL A 69 -3.03 -18.42 -1.98
N GLY A 70 -2.33 -19.15 -1.12
CA GLY A 70 -2.87 -20.34 -0.48
C GLY A 70 -4.10 -19.99 0.35
N GLY A 71 -5.18 -20.72 0.20
CA GLY A 71 -6.44 -20.43 0.85
C GLY A 71 -7.20 -19.29 0.22
N GLY A 72 -6.55 -18.43 -0.51
CA GLY A 72 -7.08 -17.41 -1.37
C GLY A 72 -7.93 -16.34 -0.69
N ILE A 73 -9.22 -16.56 -0.67
CA ILE A 73 -10.19 -15.56 -0.23
C ILE A 73 -10.04 -15.28 1.25
N GLY A 74 -10.08 -14.00 1.63
CA GLY A 74 -9.99 -13.58 3.02
C GLY A 74 -9.33 -12.22 3.18
N VAL A 75 -9.03 -11.89 4.42
CA VAL A 75 -8.37 -10.64 4.77
C VAL A 75 -6.96 -10.95 5.27
N TYR A 76 -5.98 -10.28 4.69
CA TYR A 76 -4.57 -10.44 5.05
C TYR A 76 -4.03 -9.13 5.59
N ASN A 77 -3.40 -9.18 6.74
CA ASN A 77 -2.80 -8.02 7.38
C ASN A 77 -1.28 -8.13 7.26
N ILE A 78 -0.67 -7.20 6.53
CA ILE A 78 0.77 -7.21 6.27
C ILE A 78 1.39 -6.01 6.96
N GLU A 79 2.16 -6.26 8.02
CA GLU A 79 2.85 -5.19 8.74
C GLU A 79 4.15 -4.86 8.06
N LEU A 80 4.43 -3.57 7.90
CA LEU A 80 5.61 -3.08 7.22
C LEU A 80 6.49 -2.23 8.13
N ASN A 81 5.93 -1.20 8.76
CA ASN A 81 6.66 -0.34 9.72
C ASN A 81 7.94 0.25 9.13
N VAL A 82 7.85 0.82 7.92
CA VAL A 82 9.02 1.35 7.24
C VAL A 82 8.72 2.72 6.64
N VAL A 83 9.77 3.50 6.42
CA VAL A 83 9.69 4.76 5.69
C VAL A 83 10.25 4.58 4.30
N SER A 84 9.74 5.35 3.35
CA SER A 84 10.24 5.26 1.98
C SER A 84 11.62 5.91 1.87
N ALA A 85 12.41 5.38 0.98
CA ALA A 85 13.78 5.84 0.76
C ALA A 85 13.96 6.56 -0.58
N ASN A 86 13.12 6.25 -1.56
CA ASN A 86 13.32 6.73 -2.93
C ASN A 86 12.20 7.63 -3.43
N GLY A 87 11.13 7.80 -2.68
CA GLY A 87 10.01 8.64 -3.09
C GLY A 87 8.73 8.20 -2.43
N ALA A 88 7.62 8.50 -3.08
CA ALA A 88 6.30 8.13 -2.57
C ALA A 88 6.14 6.60 -2.53
N TRP A 89 5.41 6.11 -1.56
CA TRP A 89 4.93 4.74 -1.59
C TRP A 89 3.83 4.60 -2.64
N LYS A 90 3.86 3.52 -3.41
CA LYS A 90 2.87 3.23 -4.44
C LYS A 90 2.43 1.78 -4.33
N ILE A 91 1.16 1.53 -4.64
CA ILE A 91 0.59 0.19 -4.55
C ILE A 91 0.00 -0.20 -5.89
N THR A 92 0.28 -1.43 -6.31
CA THR A 92 -0.33 -2.06 -7.48
C THR A 92 -1.17 -3.23 -7.00
N THR A 93 -2.41 -3.30 -7.44
CA THR A 93 -3.35 -4.35 -7.07
C THR A 93 -3.84 -5.12 -8.28
N GLY A 94 -4.04 -6.42 -8.12
CA GLY A 94 -4.73 -7.23 -9.12
C GLY A 94 -6.25 -7.05 -9.05
N ALA A 95 -6.96 -7.74 -9.94
CA ALA A 95 -8.42 -7.60 -10.06
C ALA A 95 -9.20 -8.17 -8.88
N GLY A 96 -8.60 -9.08 -8.14
CA GLY A 96 -9.30 -9.80 -7.06
C GLY A 96 -8.99 -9.32 -5.66
N VAL A 97 -8.42 -8.13 -5.50
CA VAL A 97 -8.00 -7.66 -4.17
C VAL A 97 -8.16 -6.15 -4.04
N GLU A 98 -8.60 -5.73 -2.87
CA GLU A 98 -8.58 -4.32 -2.46
C GLU A 98 -7.62 -4.18 -1.29
N VAL A 99 -7.05 -3.00 -1.13
CA VAL A 99 -6.08 -2.73 -0.08
C VAL A 99 -6.47 -1.47 0.68
N MET A 100 -6.33 -1.52 2.00
CA MET A 100 -6.34 -0.33 2.83
C MET A 100 -4.93 -0.15 3.35
N ALA A 101 -4.26 0.91 2.90
CA ALA A 101 -2.92 1.24 3.36
C ALA A 101 -3.02 2.17 4.57
N VAL A 102 -2.27 1.86 5.60
CA VAL A 102 -2.27 2.63 6.85
C VAL A 102 -0.88 3.18 7.09
N GLY A 103 -0.78 4.47 7.33
CA GLY A 103 0.50 5.11 7.55
C GLY A 103 0.39 6.62 7.65
N ILE A 104 1.47 7.31 7.30
CA ILE A 104 1.52 8.77 7.27
C ILE A 104 2.05 9.15 5.89
N PHE A 105 1.18 9.69 5.05
CA PHE A 105 1.49 9.95 3.66
C PHE A 105 1.35 11.44 3.34
N THR A 106 2.30 11.96 2.58
CA THR A 106 2.30 13.37 2.19
C THR A 106 1.15 13.66 1.22
N GLN A 107 0.36 14.67 1.55
CA GLN A 107 -0.77 15.10 0.74
C GLN A 107 -0.32 16.18 -0.31
#